data_aede58376b0ce7d310d2226866602506
#
_entry.id   aede58376b0ce7d310d2226866602506
#
_cell.length_a   1.000
_cell.length_b   1.000
_cell.length_c   1.000
_cell.angle_alpha   90.00
_cell.angle_beta   90.00
_cell.angle_gamma   90.00
#
_symmetry.space_group_name_H-M   'P 1'
#
loop_
_entity.id
_entity.type
_entity.pdbx_description
1 polymer ?
#
loop_
_entity_poly.entity_id
_entity_poly.type
_entity_poly.pdbx_seq_one_letter_code
_entity_poly.pdbx_strand_id
1 'polypeptide(L)'
;MTMNEASAQTPTAAPTNVLAFAGNHQIKPLRFDPARLHGLSERLITSHHENNYAGSVKALNMIETRLAAALADTDLPPVVYGGLKREELHRTGSVVLHEVYFDGLGGNGQAAGSIRDALGAAFGSFDRWEADFRRTGMSLAGGSGWCVLVYNLHTRSLHNHWAWDHMHGAIAGVPLLALDMYEHSFHMDYGTAAAKYVDAFFRNIDWEVVDRRYAAALRGGG
;
A
#
# COMPACT_ATOMS: atom_id res chain seq x y z
N MET A 1 -14.63 -53.04 27.54
CA MET A 1 -13.83 -52.06 26.74
C MET A 1 -14.82 -51.17 26.02
N THR A 2 -15.16 -50.05 26.64
CA THR A 2 -16.12 -49.08 26.09
C THR A 2 -15.31 -48.00 25.38
N MET A 3 -15.48 -47.90 24.08
CA MET A 3 -14.90 -46.81 23.29
C MET A 3 -15.63 -45.52 23.61
N ASN A 4 -14.85 -44.51 24.00
CA ASN A 4 -15.31 -43.16 24.28
C ASN A 4 -15.42 -42.41 22.92
N GLU A 5 -16.63 -42.18 22.46
CA GLU A 5 -16.87 -41.31 21.29
C GLU A 5 -16.57 -39.86 21.68
N ALA A 6 -15.46 -39.34 21.18
CA ALA A 6 -15.17 -37.93 21.25
C ALA A 6 -16.16 -37.18 20.36
N SER A 7 -17.11 -36.47 20.95
CA SER A 7 -18.03 -35.59 20.25
C SER A 7 -17.24 -34.48 19.57
N ALA A 8 -17.23 -34.47 18.22
CA ALA A 8 -16.73 -33.37 17.44
C ALA A 8 -17.63 -32.14 17.69
N GLN A 9 -17.11 -31.16 18.40
CA GLN A 9 -17.77 -29.87 18.56
C GLN A 9 -17.84 -29.20 17.19
N THR A 10 -19.06 -28.99 16.71
CA THR A 10 -19.33 -28.17 15.52
C THR A 10 -18.82 -26.75 15.81
N PRO A 11 -18.03 -26.14 14.92
CA PRO A 11 -17.57 -24.77 15.14
C PRO A 11 -18.79 -23.85 15.21
N THR A 12 -18.96 -23.18 16.34
CA THR A 12 -19.95 -22.12 16.51
C THR A 12 -19.71 -21.06 15.46
N ALA A 13 -20.75 -20.72 14.67
CA ALA A 13 -20.69 -19.67 13.68
C ALA A 13 -20.23 -18.38 14.35
N ALA A 14 -19.20 -17.74 13.80
CA ALA A 14 -18.68 -16.47 14.29
C ALA A 14 -19.79 -15.41 14.34
N PRO A 15 -19.77 -14.50 15.32
CA PRO A 15 -20.74 -13.42 15.39
C PRO A 15 -20.63 -12.58 14.10
N THR A 16 -21.72 -12.49 13.35
CA THR A 16 -21.81 -11.97 11.99
C THR A 16 -21.61 -10.47 11.87
N ASN A 17 -21.17 -9.75 12.91
CA ASN A 17 -21.13 -8.30 12.89
C ASN A 17 -20.05 -7.67 13.80
N VAL A 18 -18.79 -8.08 13.63
CA VAL A 18 -17.64 -7.38 14.24
C VAL A 18 -17.16 -6.34 13.25
N LEU A 19 -17.59 -5.07 13.39
CA LEU A 19 -17.26 -3.99 12.44
C LEU A 19 -15.75 -3.78 12.24
N ALA A 20 -14.93 -4.03 13.28
CA ALA A 20 -13.48 -3.96 13.21
C ALA A 20 -12.85 -5.02 12.28
N PHE A 21 -13.58 -6.12 12.01
CA PHE A 21 -13.13 -7.24 11.18
C PHE A 21 -14.24 -7.62 10.19
N ALA A 22 -14.68 -6.63 9.39
CA ALA A 22 -15.83 -6.79 8.50
C ALA A 22 -15.56 -7.71 7.31
N GLY A 23 -14.31 -7.84 6.87
CA GLY A 23 -13.89 -8.71 5.77
C GLY A 23 -14.58 -8.39 4.44
N ASN A 24 -14.87 -7.12 4.17
CA ASN A 24 -15.67 -6.69 3.01
C ASN A 24 -14.96 -5.66 2.12
N HIS A 25 -13.63 -5.59 2.18
CA HIS A 25 -12.84 -4.72 1.30
C HIS A 25 -13.06 -5.09 -0.17
N GLN A 26 -13.17 -4.07 -1.01
CA GLN A 26 -13.43 -4.24 -2.44
C GLN A 26 -12.17 -3.93 -3.26
N ILE A 27 -11.96 -4.71 -4.33
CA ILE A 27 -10.92 -4.42 -5.31
C ILE A 27 -11.37 -3.19 -6.11
N LYS A 28 -10.58 -2.11 -6.05
CA LYS A 28 -10.83 -0.89 -6.82
C LYS A 28 -10.32 -1.07 -8.25
N PRO A 29 -11.09 -0.69 -9.27
CA PRO A 29 -10.61 -0.73 -10.65
C PRO A 29 -9.51 0.30 -10.87
N LEU A 30 -8.65 0.07 -11.87
CA LEU A 30 -7.72 1.08 -12.37
C LEU A 30 -8.49 2.28 -12.92
N ARG A 31 -8.01 3.48 -12.65
CA ARG A 31 -8.63 4.73 -13.09
C ARG A 31 -8.13 5.22 -14.44
N PHE A 32 -7.19 4.50 -15.04
CA PHE A 32 -6.55 4.79 -16.31
C PHE A 32 -6.50 3.52 -17.18
N ASP A 33 -6.24 3.71 -18.46
CA ASP A 33 -5.97 2.62 -19.40
C ASP A 33 -4.49 2.20 -19.29
N PRO A 34 -4.18 0.98 -18.83
CA PRO A 34 -2.80 0.52 -18.66
C PRO A 34 -1.96 0.58 -19.95
N ALA A 35 -2.59 0.41 -21.12
CA ALA A 35 -1.92 0.47 -22.41
C ALA A 35 -1.38 1.89 -22.77
N ARG A 36 -1.83 2.92 -22.05
CA ARG A 36 -1.44 4.31 -22.28
C ARG A 36 -0.27 4.80 -21.42
N LEU A 37 0.23 3.97 -20.52
CA LEU A 37 1.36 4.34 -19.67
C LEU A 37 2.68 4.40 -20.47
N HIS A 38 3.52 5.35 -20.12
CA HIS A 38 4.81 5.56 -20.77
C HIS A 38 5.93 4.72 -20.11
N GLY A 39 6.28 3.61 -20.74
CA GLY A 39 7.36 2.73 -20.27
C GLY A 39 6.96 1.76 -19.16
N LEU A 40 5.67 1.62 -18.86
CA LEU A 40 5.13 0.52 -18.05
C LEU A 40 4.16 -0.25 -18.94
N SER A 41 4.42 -1.54 -19.19
CA SER A 41 3.58 -2.32 -20.09
C SER A 41 2.20 -2.61 -19.49
N GLU A 42 1.17 -2.70 -20.34
CA GLU A 42 -0.17 -3.14 -19.95
C GLU A 42 -0.10 -4.48 -19.20
N ARG A 43 0.72 -5.42 -19.71
CA ARG A 43 0.91 -6.73 -19.10
C ARG A 43 1.45 -6.64 -17.67
N LEU A 44 2.45 -5.77 -17.41
CA LEU A 44 3.00 -5.55 -16.08
C LEU A 44 1.93 -5.02 -15.13
N ILE A 45 1.26 -3.94 -15.53
CA ILE A 45 0.26 -3.25 -14.68
C ILE A 45 -0.94 -4.15 -14.41
N THR A 46 -1.46 -4.84 -15.42
CA THR A 46 -2.58 -5.78 -15.26
C THR A 46 -2.20 -6.91 -14.30
N SER A 47 -1.03 -7.54 -14.51
CA SER A 47 -0.54 -8.61 -13.62
C SER A 47 -0.36 -8.12 -12.18
N HIS A 48 0.21 -6.94 -11.98
CA HIS A 48 0.42 -6.34 -10.67
C HIS A 48 -0.92 -6.05 -9.96
N HIS A 49 -1.89 -5.49 -10.68
CA HIS A 49 -3.22 -5.19 -10.14
C HIS A 49 -4.02 -6.46 -9.83
N GLU A 50 -4.11 -7.41 -10.76
CA GLU A 50 -4.97 -8.59 -10.63
C GLU A 50 -4.41 -9.66 -9.68
N ASN A 51 -3.09 -9.76 -9.54
CA ASN A 51 -2.45 -10.78 -8.71
C ASN A 51 -1.98 -10.22 -7.36
N ASN A 52 -1.17 -9.16 -7.34
CA ASN A 52 -0.59 -8.65 -6.10
C ASN A 52 -1.61 -7.84 -5.28
N TYR A 53 -2.21 -6.81 -5.88
CA TYR A 53 -3.20 -5.98 -5.18
C TYR A 53 -4.49 -6.76 -4.88
N ALA A 54 -5.12 -7.36 -5.90
CA ALA A 54 -6.36 -8.10 -5.69
C ALA A 54 -6.16 -9.32 -4.77
N GLY A 55 -5.00 -9.97 -4.83
CA GLY A 55 -4.60 -11.02 -3.90
C GLY A 55 -4.53 -10.53 -2.44
N SER A 56 -3.98 -9.33 -2.23
CA SER A 56 -3.90 -8.70 -0.90
C SER A 56 -5.27 -8.34 -0.35
N VAL A 57 -6.19 -7.82 -1.17
CA VAL A 57 -7.58 -7.53 -0.76
C VAL A 57 -8.31 -8.82 -0.32
N LYS A 58 -8.20 -9.89 -1.12
CA LYS A 58 -8.80 -11.19 -0.77
C LYS A 58 -8.21 -11.76 0.53
N ALA A 59 -6.89 -11.65 0.70
CA ALA A 59 -6.20 -12.11 1.90
C ALA A 59 -6.62 -11.31 3.13
N LEU A 60 -6.74 -9.97 3.02
CA LEU A 60 -7.21 -9.13 4.12
C LEU A 60 -8.61 -9.53 4.58
N ASN A 61 -9.55 -9.69 3.64
CA ASN A 61 -10.91 -10.15 3.95
C ASN A 61 -10.93 -11.50 4.69
N MET A 62 -10.09 -12.44 4.23
CA MET A 62 -9.96 -13.74 4.89
C MET A 62 -9.37 -13.62 6.31
N ILE A 63 -8.35 -12.80 6.50
CA ILE A 63 -7.71 -12.59 7.80
C ILE A 63 -8.67 -11.91 8.79
N GLU A 64 -9.40 -10.89 8.37
CA GLU A 64 -10.42 -10.25 9.20
C GLU A 64 -11.52 -11.23 9.62
N THR A 65 -12.00 -12.08 8.70
CA THR A 65 -12.96 -13.14 9.03
C THR A 65 -12.40 -14.10 10.09
N ARG A 66 -11.11 -14.46 9.98
CA ARG A 66 -10.45 -15.31 11.00
C ARG A 66 -10.26 -14.58 12.32
N LEU A 67 -9.96 -13.29 12.30
CA LEU A 67 -9.84 -12.48 13.52
C LEU A 67 -11.18 -12.35 14.25
N ALA A 68 -12.29 -12.17 13.52
CA ALA A 68 -13.63 -12.17 14.10
C ALA A 68 -13.95 -13.47 14.81
N ALA A 69 -13.60 -14.61 14.23
CA ALA A 69 -13.76 -15.92 14.87
C ALA A 69 -12.81 -16.08 16.06
N ALA A 70 -11.53 -15.69 15.91
CA ALA A 70 -10.52 -15.78 16.95
C ALA A 70 -10.83 -14.92 18.20
N LEU A 71 -11.53 -13.79 18.01
CA LEU A 71 -11.94 -12.92 19.11
C LEU A 71 -12.97 -13.60 20.04
N ALA A 72 -13.74 -14.54 19.52
CA ALA A 72 -14.72 -15.31 20.29
C ALA A 72 -14.11 -16.54 20.98
N ASP A 73 -12.90 -16.94 20.62
CA ASP A 73 -12.19 -18.09 21.19
C ASP A 73 -11.25 -17.63 22.32
N THR A 74 -11.72 -17.76 23.56
CA THR A 74 -10.95 -17.35 24.76
C THR A 74 -9.75 -18.26 25.04
N ASP A 75 -9.71 -19.47 24.48
CA ASP A 75 -8.66 -20.46 24.69
C ASP A 75 -7.60 -20.43 23.58
N LEU A 76 -7.78 -19.58 22.56
CA LEU A 76 -6.83 -19.44 21.45
C LEU A 76 -5.46 -18.97 21.98
N PRO A 77 -4.36 -19.69 21.67
CA PRO A 77 -3.04 -19.28 22.15
C PRO A 77 -2.64 -17.88 21.62
N PRO A 78 -2.05 -17.00 22.48
CA PRO A 78 -1.66 -15.65 22.08
C PRO A 78 -0.77 -15.58 20.84
N VAL A 79 0.10 -16.58 20.62
CA VAL A 79 0.98 -16.64 19.44
C VAL A 79 0.20 -16.81 18.14
N VAL A 80 -0.93 -17.54 18.16
CA VAL A 80 -1.81 -17.71 16.98
C VAL A 80 -2.55 -16.40 16.69
N TYR A 81 -3.14 -15.79 17.73
CA TYR A 81 -3.79 -14.49 17.61
C TYR A 81 -2.82 -13.40 17.12
N GLY A 82 -1.62 -13.35 17.70
CA GLY A 82 -0.56 -12.42 17.28
C GLY A 82 -0.13 -12.63 15.82
N GLY A 83 -0.09 -13.87 15.35
CA GLY A 83 0.14 -14.21 13.94
C GLY A 83 -0.92 -13.60 13.01
N LEU A 84 -2.20 -13.74 13.37
CA LEU A 84 -3.31 -13.12 12.61
C LEU A 84 -3.23 -11.59 12.59
N LYS A 85 -2.92 -10.97 13.74
CA LYS A 85 -2.75 -9.50 13.83
C LYS A 85 -1.57 -8.99 13.00
N ARG A 86 -0.48 -9.75 12.93
CA ARG A 86 0.64 -9.42 12.04
C ARG A 86 0.24 -9.50 10.56
N GLU A 87 -0.48 -10.55 10.17
CA GLU A 87 -0.97 -10.67 8.79
C GLU A 87 -2.01 -9.60 8.44
N GLU A 88 -2.89 -9.22 9.36
CA GLU A 88 -3.81 -8.10 9.18
C GLU A 88 -3.04 -6.80 8.87
N LEU A 89 -2.04 -6.46 9.69
CA LEU A 89 -1.20 -5.28 9.47
C LEU A 89 -0.51 -5.33 8.11
N HIS A 90 0.10 -6.47 7.77
CA HIS A 90 0.79 -6.67 6.49
C HIS A 90 -0.16 -6.50 5.30
N ARG A 91 -1.36 -7.13 5.34
CA ARG A 91 -2.32 -7.05 4.25
C ARG A 91 -2.97 -5.68 4.14
N THR A 92 -3.28 -5.02 5.25
CA THR A 92 -3.77 -3.64 5.26
C THR A 92 -2.76 -2.70 4.62
N GLY A 93 -1.50 -2.77 5.02
CA GLY A 93 -0.44 -1.96 4.42
C GLY A 93 -0.28 -2.23 2.92
N SER A 94 -0.33 -3.51 2.51
CA SER A 94 -0.28 -3.88 1.10
C SER A 94 -1.44 -3.29 0.30
N VAL A 95 -2.68 -3.45 0.79
CA VAL A 95 -3.89 -2.90 0.12
C VAL A 95 -3.77 -1.38 -0.03
N VAL A 96 -3.50 -0.68 1.07
CA VAL A 96 -3.44 0.80 1.07
C VAL A 96 -2.32 1.31 0.15
N LEU A 97 -1.12 0.73 0.22
CA LEU A 97 0.02 1.19 -0.59
C LEU A 97 -0.18 0.92 -2.08
N HIS A 98 -0.77 -0.23 -2.45
CA HIS A 98 -1.13 -0.50 -3.85
C HIS A 98 -2.21 0.47 -4.36
N GLU A 99 -3.23 0.79 -3.56
CA GLU A 99 -4.24 1.78 -3.94
C GLU A 99 -3.62 3.18 -4.13
N VAL A 100 -2.69 3.58 -3.25
CA VAL A 100 -1.97 4.84 -3.40
C VAL A 100 -1.10 4.84 -4.66
N TYR A 101 -0.43 3.72 -4.96
CA TYR A 101 0.40 3.52 -6.16
C TYR A 101 -0.43 3.62 -7.44
N PHE A 102 -1.46 2.78 -7.59
CA PHE A 102 -2.27 2.76 -8.81
C PHE A 102 -3.04 4.07 -9.03
N ASP A 103 -3.66 4.63 -8.00
CA ASP A 103 -4.34 5.92 -8.12
C ASP A 103 -3.38 7.09 -8.44
N GLY A 104 -2.10 6.95 -8.11
CA GLY A 104 -1.06 7.92 -8.41
C GLY A 104 -0.48 7.83 -9.82
N LEU A 105 -0.94 6.85 -10.63
CA LEU A 105 -0.52 6.66 -12.02
C LEU A 105 -1.58 7.15 -13.02
N GLY A 106 -1.20 7.23 -14.30
CA GLY A 106 -2.08 7.62 -15.41
C GLY A 106 -2.02 9.10 -15.75
N GLY A 107 -1.18 9.88 -15.07
CA GLY A 107 -0.90 11.28 -15.40
C GLY A 107 0.20 11.44 -16.45
N ASN A 108 0.66 12.68 -16.60
CA ASN A 108 1.70 13.06 -17.56
C ASN A 108 3.08 13.32 -16.92
N GLY A 109 3.22 13.06 -15.61
CA GLY A 109 4.45 13.30 -14.85
C GLY A 109 4.78 14.76 -14.58
N GLN A 110 3.94 15.70 -15.02
CA GLN A 110 4.21 17.14 -14.84
C GLN A 110 3.68 17.63 -13.50
N ALA A 111 4.59 17.90 -12.57
CA ALA A 111 4.22 18.38 -11.23
C ALA A 111 3.59 19.78 -11.31
N ALA A 112 2.42 19.91 -10.72
CA ALA A 112 1.65 21.15 -10.65
C ALA A 112 0.87 21.22 -9.33
N GLY A 113 0.24 22.37 -9.07
CA GLY A 113 -0.60 22.55 -7.88
C GLY A 113 0.17 22.89 -6.62
N SER A 114 -0.55 22.97 -5.51
CA SER A 114 -0.02 23.39 -4.20
C SER A 114 1.03 22.43 -3.67
N ILE A 115 0.93 21.14 -4.00
CA ILE A 115 1.91 20.13 -3.58
C ILE A 115 3.31 20.42 -4.17
N ARG A 116 3.41 20.84 -5.43
CA ARG A 116 4.70 21.18 -6.04
C ARG A 116 5.44 22.28 -5.27
N ASP A 117 4.72 23.33 -4.91
CA ASP A 117 5.28 24.44 -4.17
C ASP A 117 5.64 24.03 -2.73
N ALA A 118 4.78 23.24 -2.09
CA ALA A 118 5.03 22.71 -0.75
C ALA A 118 6.25 21.79 -0.70
N LEU A 119 6.46 20.95 -1.71
CA LEU A 119 7.67 20.12 -1.85
C LEU A 119 8.92 20.99 -2.06
N GLY A 120 8.80 22.02 -2.91
CA GLY A 120 9.88 22.98 -3.09
C GLY A 120 10.27 23.70 -1.78
N ALA A 121 9.28 24.11 -1.02
CA ALA A 121 9.50 24.74 0.30
C ALA A 121 10.10 23.78 1.33
N ALA A 122 9.60 22.54 1.40
CA ALA A 122 10.04 21.56 2.38
C ALA A 122 11.48 21.06 2.13
N PHE A 123 11.87 20.88 0.86
CA PHE A 123 13.19 20.32 0.48
C PHE A 123 14.18 21.35 -0.06
N GLY A 124 13.78 22.63 -0.14
CA GLY A 124 14.58 23.73 -0.68
C GLY A 124 14.47 23.88 -2.20
N SER A 125 13.99 22.88 -2.93
CA SER A 125 13.51 22.93 -4.32
C SER A 125 12.75 21.63 -4.65
N PHE A 126 11.91 21.67 -5.69
CA PHE A 126 11.24 20.47 -6.19
C PHE A 126 12.25 19.41 -6.68
N ASP A 127 13.31 19.83 -7.36
CA ASP A 127 14.36 18.93 -7.86
C ASP A 127 15.09 18.21 -6.71
N ARG A 128 15.27 18.87 -5.57
CA ARG A 128 15.85 18.24 -4.38
C ARG A 128 14.92 17.21 -3.76
N TRP A 129 13.61 17.49 -3.73
CA TRP A 129 12.63 16.50 -3.32
C TRP A 129 12.67 15.28 -4.24
N GLU A 130 12.63 15.49 -5.57
CA GLU A 130 12.69 14.40 -6.54
C GLU A 130 13.97 13.58 -6.38
N ALA A 131 15.11 14.23 -6.21
CA ALA A 131 16.38 13.54 -5.98
C ALA A 131 16.36 12.70 -4.70
N ASP A 132 15.76 13.19 -3.61
CA ASP A 132 15.61 12.44 -2.36
C ASP A 132 14.64 11.28 -2.52
N PHE A 133 13.49 11.47 -3.17
CA PHE A 133 12.52 10.41 -3.44
C PHE A 133 13.13 9.29 -4.29
N ARG A 134 13.83 9.63 -5.37
CA ARG A 134 14.55 8.67 -6.22
C ARG A 134 15.62 7.90 -5.46
N ARG A 135 16.43 8.56 -4.63
CA ARG A 135 17.47 7.92 -3.81
C ARG A 135 16.84 6.99 -2.77
N THR A 136 15.76 7.41 -2.14
CA THR A 136 15.01 6.58 -1.19
C THR A 136 14.47 5.32 -1.88
N GLY A 137 13.83 5.44 -3.05
CA GLY A 137 13.38 4.30 -3.83
C GLY A 137 14.53 3.39 -4.26
N MET A 138 15.60 3.95 -4.82
CA MET A 138 16.76 3.16 -5.27
C MET A 138 17.53 2.47 -4.13
N SER A 139 17.43 2.96 -2.89
CA SER A 139 18.01 2.28 -1.74
C SER A 139 17.32 0.97 -1.38
N LEU A 140 16.14 0.70 -1.95
CA LEU A 140 15.37 -0.55 -1.84
C LEU A 140 15.60 -1.48 -3.04
N ALA A 141 16.32 -1.05 -4.08
CA ALA A 141 16.60 -1.87 -5.26
C ALA A 141 17.44 -3.10 -4.88
N GLY A 142 17.06 -4.26 -5.42
CA GLY A 142 17.67 -5.55 -5.06
C GLY A 142 17.10 -6.21 -3.80
N GLY A 143 16.08 -5.59 -3.21
CA GLY A 143 15.29 -6.11 -2.10
C GLY A 143 13.80 -5.94 -2.37
N SER A 144 13.10 -5.36 -1.41
CA SER A 144 11.66 -5.06 -1.50
C SER A 144 11.35 -3.79 -0.73
N GLY A 145 10.17 -3.22 -0.95
CA GLY A 145 9.67 -2.13 -0.14
C GLY A 145 9.00 -1.02 -0.93
N TRP A 146 8.84 0.10 -0.25
CA TRP A 146 8.11 1.27 -0.76
C TRP A 146 8.86 2.55 -0.44
N CYS A 147 8.91 3.45 -1.40
CA CYS A 147 9.20 4.86 -1.13
C CYS A 147 7.86 5.62 -1.13
N VAL A 148 7.52 6.24 -0.01
CA VAL A 148 6.21 6.88 0.16
C VAL A 148 6.39 8.35 0.51
N LEU A 149 5.91 9.26 -0.35
CA LEU A 149 5.72 10.65 0.05
C LEU A 149 4.58 10.72 1.05
N VAL A 150 4.85 11.24 2.23
CA VAL A 150 3.86 11.37 3.30
C VAL A 150 3.76 12.81 3.78
N TYR A 151 2.54 13.21 4.18
CA TYR A 151 2.32 14.36 5.05
C TYR A 151 2.11 13.86 6.48
N ASN A 152 2.99 14.23 7.39
CA ASN A 152 2.89 13.83 8.78
C ASN A 152 2.00 14.80 9.54
N LEU A 153 0.87 14.32 10.07
CA LEU A 153 -0.12 15.13 10.79
C LEU A 153 0.42 15.68 12.12
N HIS A 154 1.36 14.98 12.77
CA HIS A 154 1.93 15.38 14.03
C HIS A 154 2.97 16.50 13.85
N THR A 155 3.92 16.31 12.92
CA THR A 155 4.98 17.30 12.66
C THR A 155 4.57 18.36 11.64
N ARG A 156 3.44 18.17 10.95
CA ARG A 156 2.93 19.05 9.88
C ARG A 156 3.94 19.26 8.76
N SER A 157 4.69 18.21 8.42
CA SER A 157 5.75 18.26 7.42
C SER A 157 5.62 17.18 6.36
N LEU A 158 6.18 17.46 5.18
CA LEU A 158 6.33 16.51 4.07
C LEU A 158 7.69 15.84 4.17
N HIS A 159 7.73 14.53 3.96
CA HIS A 159 8.97 13.78 3.81
C HIS A 159 8.77 12.49 3.01
N ASN A 160 9.87 11.97 2.46
CA ASN A 160 9.89 10.68 1.78
C ASN A 160 10.18 9.59 2.82
N HIS A 161 9.22 8.71 3.03
CA HIS A 161 9.30 7.61 3.98
C HIS A 161 9.87 6.37 3.30
N TRP A 162 10.91 5.78 3.90
CA TRP A 162 11.50 4.51 3.49
C TRP A 162 10.82 3.36 4.23
N ALA A 163 10.28 2.41 3.51
CA ALA A 163 9.60 1.24 4.07
C ALA A 163 10.04 -0.02 3.34
N TRP A 164 10.72 -0.93 4.02
CA TRP A 164 11.21 -2.17 3.40
C TRP A 164 10.13 -3.26 3.30
N ASP A 165 8.99 -3.04 3.93
CA ASP A 165 7.87 -3.98 3.99
C ASP A 165 6.54 -3.21 4.02
N HIS A 166 5.44 -3.90 3.70
CA HIS A 166 4.08 -3.33 3.78
C HIS A 166 3.67 -2.89 5.20
N MET A 167 4.31 -3.43 6.25
CA MET A 167 4.01 -3.10 7.64
C MET A 167 4.68 -1.80 8.13
N HIS A 168 5.62 -1.24 7.37
CA HIS A 168 6.35 -0.05 7.77
C HIS A 168 5.60 1.22 7.38
N GLY A 169 4.46 1.47 8.03
CA GLY A 169 3.74 2.73 7.90
C GLY A 169 4.40 3.87 8.67
N ALA A 170 4.38 5.08 8.12
CA ALA A 170 4.80 6.27 8.85
C ALA A 170 3.77 6.60 9.95
N ILE A 171 4.20 6.64 11.22
CA ILE A 171 3.32 7.02 12.33
C ILE A 171 2.78 8.43 12.08
N ALA A 172 1.45 8.60 12.16
CA ALA A 172 0.73 9.82 11.81
C ALA A 172 0.96 10.31 10.36
N GLY A 173 1.48 9.47 9.47
CA GLY A 173 1.72 9.79 8.07
C GLY A 173 0.49 9.52 7.21
N VAL A 174 0.08 10.52 6.42
CA VAL A 174 -0.91 10.35 5.33
C VAL A 174 -0.14 10.10 4.03
N PRO A 175 -0.27 8.94 3.39
CA PRO A 175 0.43 8.66 2.14
C PRO A 175 -0.18 9.48 0.99
N LEU A 176 0.68 10.20 0.27
CA LEU A 176 0.30 11.06 -0.85
C LEU A 176 0.67 10.44 -2.19
N LEU A 177 1.86 9.83 -2.28
CA LEU A 177 2.39 9.13 -3.45
C LEU A 177 3.20 7.93 -2.96
N ALA A 178 3.05 6.78 -3.59
CA ALA A 178 3.82 5.59 -3.29
C ALA A 178 4.53 5.06 -4.55
N LEU A 179 5.80 4.72 -4.43
CA LEU A 179 6.59 3.99 -5.43
C LEU A 179 6.82 2.59 -4.90
N ASP A 180 6.34 1.61 -5.62
CA ASP A 180 6.55 0.19 -5.32
C ASP A 180 7.91 -0.25 -5.83
N MET A 181 8.78 -0.75 -4.93
CA MET A 181 10.11 -1.26 -5.24
C MET A 181 10.24 -2.78 -5.07
N TYR A 182 9.12 -3.49 -4.91
CA TYR A 182 9.09 -4.94 -5.04
C TYR A 182 9.35 -5.35 -6.50
N GLU A 183 10.03 -6.45 -6.73
CA GLU A 183 10.37 -6.90 -8.10
C GLU A 183 9.15 -7.13 -8.99
N HIS A 184 8.00 -7.51 -8.42
CA HIS A 184 6.76 -7.68 -9.19
C HIS A 184 6.26 -6.39 -9.85
N SER A 185 6.66 -5.20 -9.36
CA SER A 185 6.29 -3.91 -9.92
C SER A 185 7.08 -3.51 -11.16
N PHE A 186 8.23 -4.17 -11.45
CA PHE A 186 9.09 -3.77 -12.55
C PHE A 186 9.86 -4.88 -13.27
N HIS A 187 10.05 -6.05 -12.65
CA HIS A 187 10.96 -7.07 -13.18
C HIS A 187 10.54 -7.59 -14.56
N MET A 188 9.24 -7.64 -14.84
CA MET A 188 8.70 -8.10 -16.13
C MET A 188 9.15 -7.22 -17.31
N ASP A 189 9.28 -5.91 -17.11
CA ASP A 189 9.64 -4.94 -18.16
C ASP A 189 11.11 -4.57 -18.12
N TYR A 190 11.71 -4.55 -16.94
CA TYR A 190 13.04 -3.96 -16.71
C TYR A 190 14.07 -4.93 -16.17
N GLY A 191 13.69 -6.17 -15.83
CA GLY A 191 14.58 -7.08 -15.13
C GLY A 191 15.14 -6.41 -13.87
N THR A 192 16.47 -6.40 -13.74
CA THR A 192 17.17 -5.77 -12.61
C THR A 192 17.46 -4.28 -12.79
N ALA A 193 16.99 -3.66 -13.90
CA ALA A 193 17.27 -2.25 -14.19
C ALA A 193 16.27 -1.30 -13.47
N ALA A 194 16.23 -1.37 -12.15
CA ALA A 194 15.30 -0.60 -11.29
C ALA A 194 15.31 0.91 -11.57
N ALA A 195 16.47 1.50 -11.92
CA ALA A 195 16.54 2.93 -12.22
C ALA A 195 15.67 3.31 -13.43
N LYS A 196 15.60 2.46 -14.47
CA LYS A 196 14.74 2.69 -15.64
C LYS A 196 13.25 2.62 -15.29
N TYR A 197 12.90 1.73 -14.36
CA TYR A 197 11.55 1.67 -13.82
C TYR A 197 11.17 2.93 -13.04
N VAL A 198 12.06 3.43 -12.17
CA VAL A 198 11.84 4.69 -11.45
C VAL A 198 11.62 5.85 -12.43
N ASP A 199 12.40 5.90 -13.54
CA ASP A 199 12.18 6.90 -14.59
C ASP A 199 10.81 6.76 -15.27
N ALA A 200 10.37 5.52 -15.53
CA ALA A 200 9.05 5.25 -16.08
C ALA A 200 7.94 5.66 -15.10
N PHE A 201 8.09 5.34 -13.81
CA PHE A 201 7.15 5.75 -12.77
C PHE A 201 6.93 7.27 -12.78
N PHE A 202 8.02 8.06 -12.77
CA PHE A 202 7.93 9.53 -12.76
C PHE A 202 7.22 10.09 -13.99
N ARG A 203 7.34 9.47 -15.17
CA ARG A 203 6.63 9.91 -16.39
C ARG A 203 5.11 9.73 -16.34
N ASN A 204 4.63 8.89 -15.41
CA ASN A 204 3.21 8.52 -15.32
C ASN A 204 2.53 9.04 -14.05
N ILE A 205 3.22 9.82 -13.20
CA ILE A 205 2.61 10.34 -11.97
C ILE A 205 1.42 11.25 -12.32
N ASP A 206 0.27 10.97 -11.72
CA ASP A 206 -0.90 11.86 -11.73
C ASP A 206 -0.79 12.87 -10.56
N TRP A 207 -0.17 13.99 -10.84
CA TRP A 207 0.04 15.03 -9.84
C TRP A 207 -1.24 15.70 -9.35
N GLU A 208 -2.34 15.65 -10.11
CA GLU A 208 -3.64 16.13 -9.63
C GLU A 208 -4.16 15.27 -8.48
N VAL A 209 -3.95 13.95 -8.56
CA VAL A 209 -4.29 13.03 -7.47
C VAL A 209 -3.44 13.32 -6.23
N VAL A 210 -2.14 13.53 -6.41
CA VAL A 210 -1.22 13.82 -5.29
C VAL A 210 -1.60 15.15 -4.62
N ASP A 211 -1.92 16.19 -5.41
CA ASP A 211 -2.33 17.50 -4.89
C ASP A 211 -3.67 17.42 -4.12
N ARG A 212 -4.66 16.67 -4.64
CA ARG A 212 -5.92 16.44 -3.93
C ARG A 212 -5.72 15.72 -2.59
N ARG A 213 -4.85 14.71 -2.53
CA ARG A 213 -4.50 14.01 -1.27
C ARG A 213 -3.82 14.94 -0.29
N TYR A 214 -2.90 15.78 -0.76
CA TYR A 214 -2.25 16.77 0.07
C TYR A 214 -3.24 17.78 0.65
N ALA A 215 -4.11 18.34 -0.19
CA ALA A 215 -5.16 19.25 0.26
C ALA A 215 -6.13 18.59 1.27
N ALA A 216 -6.42 17.29 1.11
CA ALA A 216 -7.23 16.54 2.08
C ALA A 216 -6.49 16.34 3.41
N ALA A 217 -5.20 16.02 3.36
CA ALA A 217 -4.36 15.83 4.55
C ALA A 217 -4.24 17.11 5.38
N LEU A 218 -4.12 18.28 4.73
CA LEU A 218 -4.09 19.58 5.42
C LEU A 218 -5.40 19.86 6.19
N ARG A 219 -6.54 19.43 5.67
CA ARG A 219 -7.85 19.59 6.37
C ARG A 219 -8.05 18.61 7.52
N GLY A 220 -7.47 17.43 7.45
CA GLY A 220 -7.60 16.39 8.47
C GLY A 220 -6.66 16.57 9.68
N GLY A 221 -5.75 17.53 9.64
CA GLY A 221 -4.76 17.81 10.68
C GLY A 221 -5.16 18.94 11.66
N GLY A 222 -6.45 19.24 11.76
CA GLY A 222 -7.01 20.25 12.69
C GLY A 222 -7.52 19.65 13.97
#